data_0a4bbf10566abc966c42e97d9ab32198
#
_entry.id   0a4bbf10566abc966c42e97d9ab32198
#
_cell.length_a   1.000
_cell.length_b   1.000
_cell.length_c   1.000
_cell.angle_alpha   90.00
_cell.angle_beta   90.00
_cell.angle_gamma   90.00
#
_symmetry.space_group_name_H-M   'P 1'
#
loop_
_entity.id
_entity.type
_entity.pdbx_description
1 polymer ?
#
loop_
_entity_poly.entity_id
_entity_poly.type
_entity_poly.pdbx_seq_one_letter_code
_entity_poly.pdbx_strand_id
1 'polypeptide(L)'
;MLAITSLLNPRNATRIRGIIKALEVKFGLDDVQATPAPHLTYLLADVTERKTHELKEALRRVAATTPPFPAYTTGLGVFPGDNPVIYVPVLRSNDLNGLHQRVLDVTTPICRGTDRYNAPARWLPHLSLALHDTTPDLLGPVLRHLNHETYNLRLNINNLAILEQQGDLFVCVAKFELTGKR
;
A
#
# COMPACT_ATOMS: atom_id res chain seq x y z
N MET A 1 -0.27 -5.38 14.76
CA MET A 1 -0.76 -4.45 13.70
C MET A 1 -0.87 -5.20 12.38
N LEU A 2 -1.86 -4.88 11.55
CA LEU A 2 -1.98 -5.40 10.20
C LEU A 2 -2.33 -4.29 9.19
N ALA A 3 -2.00 -4.54 7.92
CA ALA A 3 -2.36 -3.69 6.80
C ALA A 3 -3.26 -4.45 5.83
N ILE A 4 -4.38 -3.85 5.42
CA ILE A 4 -5.23 -4.35 4.35
C ILE A 4 -4.83 -3.63 3.07
N THR A 5 -4.43 -4.41 2.07
CA THR A 5 -3.71 -3.90 0.90
C THR A 5 -4.18 -4.56 -0.40
N SER A 6 -3.73 -4.01 -1.54
CA SER A 6 -3.59 -4.75 -2.79
C SER A 6 -2.10 -4.92 -3.12
N LEU A 7 -1.67 -6.14 -3.36
CA LEU A 7 -0.32 -6.42 -3.82
C LEU A 7 -0.20 -6.10 -5.31
N LEU A 8 0.94 -5.53 -5.70
CA LEU A 8 1.21 -5.25 -7.11
C LEU A 8 1.40 -6.54 -7.90
N ASN A 9 1.03 -6.51 -9.18
CA ASN A 9 1.36 -7.59 -10.11
C ASN A 9 2.89 -7.73 -10.28
N PRO A 10 3.41 -8.89 -10.72
CA PRO A 10 4.85 -9.16 -10.77
C PRO A 10 5.67 -8.10 -11.53
N ARG A 11 5.17 -7.59 -12.67
CA ARG A 11 5.85 -6.58 -13.49
C ARG A 11 6.04 -5.28 -12.71
N ASN A 12 4.96 -4.74 -12.12
CA ASN A 12 5.02 -3.49 -11.36
C ASN A 12 5.80 -3.67 -10.05
N ALA A 13 5.63 -4.82 -9.38
CA ALA A 13 6.39 -5.14 -8.17
C ALA A 13 7.90 -5.19 -8.44
N THR A 14 8.34 -5.81 -9.54
CA THR A 14 9.76 -5.83 -9.93
C THR A 14 10.28 -4.43 -10.19
N ARG A 15 9.51 -3.57 -10.87
CA ARG A 15 9.91 -2.19 -11.13
C ARG A 15 10.06 -1.39 -9.83
N ILE A 16 9.09 -1.44 -8.93
CA ILE A 16 9.15 -0.72 -7.65
C ILE A 16 10.30 -1.23 -6.79
N ARG A 17 10.50 -2.56 -6.69
CA ARG A 17 11.66 -3.12 -5.99
C ARG A 17 13.00 -2.68 -6.60
N GLY A 18 13.08 -2.55 -7.92
CA GLY A 18 14.29 -2.03 -8.59
C GLY A 18 14.63 -0.60 -8.16
N ILE A 19 13.61 0.27 -8.05
CA ILE A 19 13.79 1.64 -7.55
C ILE A 19 14.22 1.63 -6.08
N ILE A 20 13.54 0.87 -5.24
CA ILE A 20 13.88 0.72 -3.81
C ILE A 20 15.33 0.23 -3.66
N LYS A 21 15.72 -0.80 -4.42
CA LYS A 21 17.10 -1.32 -4.39
C LYS A 21 18.14 -0.29 -4.84
N ALA A 22 17.82 0.55 -5.81
CA ALA A 22 18.71 1.64 -6.22
C ALA A 22 18.85 2.71 -5.10
N LEU A 23 17.79 2.99 -4.34
CA LEU A 23 17.84 3.88 -3.19
C LEU A 23 18.67 3.29 -2.04
N GLU A 24 18.50 2.01 -1.75
CA GLU A 24 19.34 1.29 -0.77
C GLU A 24 20.82 1.37 -1.14
N VAL A 25 21.18 0.99 -2.37
CA VAL A 25 22.58 0.95 -2.81
C VAL A 25 23.23 2.34 -2.80
N LYS A 26 22.48 3.38 -3.17
CA LYS A 26 23.04 4.73 -3.34
C LYS A 26 22.96 5.59 -2.09
N PHE A 27 21.96 5.40 -1.26
CA PHE A 27 21.67 6.27 -0.12
C PHE A 27 21.51 5.53 1.21
N GLY A 28 21.57 4.20 1.21
CA GLY A 28 21.40 3.37 2.41
C GLY A 28 19.95 3.31 2.91
N LEU A 29 18.95 3.61 2.05
CA LEU A 29 17.55 3.63 2.43
C LEU A 29 16.93 2.24 2.20
N ASP A 30 16.69 1.50 3.27
CA ASP A 30 16.19 0.11 3.21
C ASP A 30 15.01 -0.20 4.14
N ASP A 31 14.62 0.69 5.06
CA ASP A 31 13.52 0.48 6.01
C ASP A 31 12.18 0.12 5.31
N VAL A 32 11.93 0.63 4.11
CA VAL A 32 10.73 0.28 3.33
C VAL A 32 10.66 -1.21 3.00
N GLN A 33 11.80 -1.92 3.01
CA GLN A 33 11.90 -3.35 2.75
C GLN A 33 11.45 -4.22 3.94
N ALA A 34 11.15 -3.61 5.11
CA ALA A 34 10.39 -4.28 6.17
C ALA A 34 9.05 -4.83 5.66
N THR A 35 8.56 -4.31 4.51
CA THR A 35 7.45 -4.91 3.77
C THR A 35 7.94 -5.30 2.37
N PRO A 36 8.45 -6.54 2.17
CA PRO A 36 9.09 -6.94 0.92
C PRO A 36 8.17 -6.95 -0.31
N ALA A 37 6.85 -7.01 -0.09
CA ALA A 37 5.86 -7.01 -1.16
C ALA A 37 5.38 -5.58 -1.46
N PRO A 38 5.73 -4.96 -2.60
CA PRO A 38 5.17 -3.67 -2.99
C PRO A 38 3.64 -3.73 -3.07
N HIS A 39 2.98 -2.79 -2.42
CA HIS A 39 1.54 -2.82 -2.20
C HIS A 39 0.93 -1.42 -2.14
N LEU A 40 -0.40 -1.37 -2.26
CA LEU A 40 -1.24 -0.22 -2.00
C LEU A 40 -2.04 -0.48 -0.73
N THR A 41 -1.92 0.38 0.28
CA THR A 41 -2.63 0.24 1.56
C THR A 41 -4.00 0.92 1.52
N TYR A 42 -5.02 0.20 1.97
CA TYR A 42 -6.36 0.73 2.22
C TYR A 42 -6.57 1.11 3.67
N LEU A 43 -6.05 0.29 4.59
CA LEU A 43 -6.28 0.44 6.02
C LEU A 43 -5.11 -0.15 6.82
N LEU A 44 -4.69 0.58 7.85
CA LEU A 44 -3.87 0.07 8.96
C LEU A 44 -4.78 -0.09 10.17
N ALA A 45 -4.74 -1.25 10.82
CA ALA A 45 -5.60 -1.54 11.96
C ALA A 45 -5.03 -2.67 12.84
N ASP A 46 -5.60 -2.79 14.03
CA ASP A 46 -5.41 -3.95 14.89
C ASP A 46 -6.66 -4.83 14.88
N VAL A 47 -6.44 -6.12 14.98
CA VAL A 47 -7.49 -7.12 15.11
C VAL A 47 -7.13 -8.07 16.26
N THR A 48 -8.13 -8.48 17.03
CA THR A 48 -7.92 -9.53 18.02
C THR A 48 -7.86 -10.89 17.34
N GLU A 49 -7.08 -11.82 17.88
CA GLU A 49 -6.96 -13.17 17.34
C GLU A 49 -8.32 -13.85 17.06
N ARG A 50 -9.26 -13.68 18.00
CA ARG A 50 -10.64 -14.20 17.86
C ARG A 50 -11.39 -13.65 16.65
N LYS A 51 -11.06 -12.45 16.17
CA LYS A 51 -11.72 -11.79 15.03
C LYS A 51 -10.95 -11.94 13.70
N THR A 52 -9.77 -12.55 13.72
CA THR A 52 -8.95 -12.72 12.51
C THR A 52 -9.68 -13.54 11.45
N HIS A 53 -10.39 -14.61 11.85
CA HIS A 53 -11.18 -15.41 10.90
C HIS A 53 -12.32 -14.58 10.29
N GLU A 54 -13.07 -13.84 11.12
CA GLU A 54 -14.16 -12.96 10.68
C GLU A 54 -13.67 -11.92 9.67
N LEU A 55 -12.50 -11.30 9.93
CA LEU A 55 -11.87 -10.35 9.03
C LEU A 55 -11.53 -10.99 7.67
N LYS A 56 -10.91 -12.18 7.69
CA LYS A 56 -10.56 -12.91 6.46
C LYS A 56 -11.81 -13.24 5.63
N GLU A 57 -12.90 -13.69 6.25
CA GLU A 57 -14.15 -13.99 5.56
C GLU A 57 -14.84 -12.73 5.01
N ALA A 58 -14.81 -11.62 5.76
CA ALA A 58 -15.34 -10.34 5.30
C ALA A 58 -14.60 -9.83 4.04
N LEU A 59 -13.28 -9.84 4.06
CA LEU A 59 -12.47 -9.42 2.91
C LEU A 59 -12.60 -10.38 1.71
N ARG A 60 -12.76 -11.69 1.94
CA ARG A 60 -13.04 -12.67 0.88
C ARG A 60 -14.36 -12.35 0.16
N ARG A 61 -15.42 -11.99 0.90
CA ARG A 61 -16.71 -11.58 0.30
C ARG A 61 -16.57 -10.30 -0.51
N VAL A 62 -15.83 -9.30 -0.01
CA VAL A 62 -15.55 -8.08 -0.77
C VAL A 62 -14.83 -8.42 -2.07
N ALA A 63 -13.80 -9.25 -2.01
CA ALA A 63 -13.03 -9.67 -3.19
C ALA A 63 -13.87 -10.45 -4.21
N ALA A 64 -14.69 -11.39 -3.75
CA ALA A 64 -15.57 -12.20 -4.61
C ALA A 64 -16.61 -11.38 -5.39
N THR A 65 -16.98 -10.21 -4.89
CA THR A 65 -18.01 -9.34 -5.49
C THR A 65 -17.44 -8.07 -6.13
N THR A 66 -16.11 -7.90 -6.13
CA THR A 66 -15.43 -6.77 -6.77
C THR A 66 -14.77 -7.21 -8.07
N PRO A 67 -15.11 -6.64 -9.23
CA PRO A 67 -14.37 -6.88 -10.46
C PRO A 67 -12.94 -6.32 -10.35
N PRO A 68 -11.92 -6.95 -10.98
CA PRO A 68 -10.62 -6.32 -11.12
C PRO A 68 -10.72 -5.07 -12.02
N PHE A 69 -9.88 -4.04 -11.72
CA PHE A 69 -9.90 -2.78 -12.44
C PHE A 69 -8.51 -2.16 -12.54
N PRO A 70 -8.26 -1.28 -13.53
CA PRO A 70 -7.01 -0.55 -13.64
C PRO A 70 -6.97 0.61 -12.65
N ALA A 71 -5.78 0.89 -12.09
CA ALA A 71 -5.45 2.12 -11.39
C ALA A 71 -4.19 2.72 -12.02
N TYR A 72 -3.96 4.00 -11.84
CA TYR A 72 -2.85 4.70 -12.46
C TYR A 72 -2.07 5.48 -11.42
N THR A 73 -0.77 5.54 -11.60
CA THR A 73 0.11 6.36 -10.76
C THR A 73 0.56 7.60 -11.52
N THR A 74 1.04 8.61 -10.80
CA THR A 74 1.60 9.82 -11.39
C THR A 74 2.61 10.46 -10.46
N GLY A 75 3.76 10.85 -11.01
CA GLY A 75 4.78 11.64 -10.32
C GLY A 75 5.30 11.04 -9.03
N LEU A 76 5.85 11.90 -8.20
CA LEU A 76 6.35 11.62 -6.85
C LEU A 76 5.64 12.49 -5.83
N GLY A 77 5.49 11.99 -4.62
CA GLY A 77 5.01 12.73 -3.48
C GLY A 77 5.95 12.57 -2.28
N VAL A 78 5.83 13.51 -1.34
CA VAL A 78 6.56 13.49 -0.08
C VAL A 78 5.59 13.77 1.06
N PHE A 79 5.58 12.92 2.08
CA PHE A 79 5.04 13.30 3.38
C PHE A 79 6.20 13.91 4.18
N PRO A 80 6.11 15.23 4.49
CA PRO A 80 7.20 15.91 5.20
C PRO A 80 7.24 15.51 6.68
N GLY A 81 8.38 15.73 7.32
CA GLY A 81 8.63 15.47 8.74
C GLY A 81 10.12 15.23 8.99
N ASP A 82 10.45 14.81 10.20
CA ASP A 82 11.83 14.49 10.57
C ASP A 82 12.35 13.27 9.79
N ASN A 83 11.45 12.34 9.47
CA ASN A 83 11.70 11.19 8.60
C ASN A 83 10.76 11.27 7.38
N PRO A 84 11.08 12.06 6.34
CA PRO A 84 10.21 12.20 5.17
C PRO A 84 9.95 10.87 4.47
N VAL A 85 8.70 10.64 4.08
CA VAL A 85 8.32 9.47 3.28
C VAL A 85 8.25 9.86 1.82
N ILE A 86 8.98 9.16 0.96
CA ILE A 86 8.94 9.36 -0.50
C ILE A 86 8.07 8.27 -1.11
N TYR A 87 7.09 8.65 -1.92
CA TYR A 87 6.12 7.73 -2.48
C TYR A 87 5.69 8.07 -3.91
N VAL A 88 5.09 7.11 -4.58
CA VAL A 88 4.40 7.29 -5.86
C VAL A 88 2.90 7.35 -5.58
N PRO A 89 2.22 8.48 -5.82
CA PRO A 89 0.78 8.60 -5.61
C PRO A 89 -0.01 7.78 -6.64
N VAL A 90 -1.09 7.17 -6.21
CA VAL A 90 -2.06 6.49 -7.07
C VAL A 90 -3.27 7.40 -7.27
N LEU A 91 -3.67 7.60 -8.52
CA LEU A 91 -4.84 8.42 -8.85
C LEU A 91 -6.11 7.76 -8.31
N ARG A 92 -6.90 8.53 -7.59
CA ARG A 92 -8.19 8.08 -7.08
C ARG A 92 -9.21 8.03 -8.21
N SER A 93 -9.69 6.84 -8.51
CA SER A 93 -10.82 6.59 -9.41
C SER A 93 -12.07 6.21 -8.61
N ASN A 94 -13.23 6.22 -9.25
CA ASN A 94 -14.46 5.76 -8.62
C ASN A 94 -14.36 4.28 -8.20
N ASP A 95 -13.75 3.42 -9.02
CA ASP A 95 -13.54 2.00 -8.69
C ASP A 95 -12.64 1.85 -7.45
N LEU A 96 -11.53 2.62 -7.40
CA LEU A 96 -10.59 2.56 -6.28
C LEU A 96 -11.22 3.11 -4.98
N ASN A 97 -11.94 4.23 -5.05
CA ASN A 97 -12.68 4.77 -3.91
C ASN A 97 -13.78 3.81 -3.45
N GLY A 98 -14.50 3.19 -4.39
CA GLY A 98 -15.53 2.20 -4.08
C GLY A 98 -14.97 0.97 -3.37
N LEU A 99 -13.82 0.44 -3.80
CA LEU A 99 -13.16 -0.66 -3.12
C LEU A 99 -12.68 -0.24 -1.72
N HIS A 100 -12.07 0.94 -1.58
CA HIS A 100 -11.65 1.48 -0.29
C HIS A 100 -12.83 1.58 0.69
N GLN A 101 -13.97 2.15 0.26
CA GLN A 101 -15.16 2.26 1.08
C GLN A 101 -15.68 0.89 1.52
N ARG A 102 -15.78 -0.07 0.59
CA ARG A 102 -16.23 -1.44 0.91
C ARG A 102 -15.30 -2.15 1.90
N VAL A 103 -13.97 -1.92 1.79
CA VAL A 103 -13.01 -2.42 2.79
C VAL A 103 -13.31 -1.81 4.15
N LEU A 104 -13.50 -0.49 4.24
CA LEU A 104 -13.81 0.18 5.51
C LEU A 104 -15.13 -0.31 6.11
N ASP A 105 -16.18 -0.45 5.30
CA ASP A 105 -17.51 -0.88 5.76
C ASP A 105 -17.47 -2.25 6.46
N VAL A 106 -16.67 -3.18 5.94
CA VAL A 106 -16.57 -4.52 6.53
C VAL A 106 -15.52 -4.62 7.64
N THR A 107 -14.55 -3.73 7.69
CA THR A 107 -13.45 -3.79 8.68
C THR A 107 -13.72 -2.96 9.94
N THR A 108 -14.44 -1.84 9.81
CA THR A 108 -14.75 -0.94 10.95
C THR A 108 -15.42 -1.67 12.14
N PRO A 109 -16.36 -2.60 11.96
CA PRO A 109 -16.95 -3.33 13.09
C PRO A 109 -16.04 -4.41 13.68
N ILE A 110 -14.98 -4.80 12.97
CA ILE A 110 -14.10 -5.92 13.31
C ILE A 110 -12.78 -5.41 13.93
N CYS A 111 -12.19 -4.38 13.32
CA CYS A 111 -10.87 -3.85 13.64
C CYS A 111 -10.93 -2.72 14.66
N ARG A 112 -9.75 -2.42 15.26
CA ARG A 112 -9.54 -1.30 16.18
C ARG A 112 -8.35 -0.47 15.70
N GLY A 113 -8.18 0.74 16.28
CA GLY A 113 -6.99 1.56 16.03
C GLY A 113 -6.83 2.01 14.59
N THR A 114 -7.92 2.22 13.86
CA THR A 114 -7.86 2.70 12.47
C THR A 114 -7.27 4.11 12.42
N ASP A 115 -6.23 4.30 11.60
CA ASP A 115 -5.61 5.60 11.41
C ASP A 115 -6.60 6.57 10.74
N ARG A 116 -6.64 7.83 11.24
CA ARG A 116 -7.45 8.91 10.66
C ARG A 116 -7.12 9.20 9.19
N TYR A 117 -5.91 8.91 8.74
CA TYR A 117 -5.48 9.08 7.35
C TYR A 117 -6.08 8.03 6.40
N ASN A 118 -6.64 6.95 6.94
CA ASN A 118 -7.37 5.95 6.16
C ASN A 118 -8.85 6.32 5.95
N ALA A 119 -9.34 7.39 6.59
CA ALA A 119 -10.70 7.88 6.36
C ALA A 119 -10.88 8.36 4.90
N PRO A 120 -12.04 8.12 4.25
CA PRO A 120 -12.25 8.38 2.82
C PRO A 120 -11.88 9.80 2.37
N ALA A 121 -12.13 10.81 3.22
CA ALA A 121 -11.81 12.20 2.92
C ALA A 121 -10.32 12.55 2.97
N ARG A 122 -9.50 11.71 3.62
CA ARG A 122 -8.06 11.95 3.84
C ARG A 122 -7.16 10.90 3.21
N TRP A 123 -7.73 9.79 2.78
CA TRP A 123 -6.97 8.70 2.20
C TRP A 123 -6.26 9.12 0.93
N LEU A 124 -4.94 9.02 0.95
CA LEU A 124 -4.06 9.22 -0.20
C LEU A 124 -3.42 7.88 -0.55
N PRO A 125 -3.96 7.17 -1.56
CA PRO A 125 -3.39 5.90 -1.99
C PRO A 125 -2.01 6.13 -2.61
N HIS A 126 -1.01 5.33 -2.20
CA HIS A 126 0.37 5.50 -2.63
C HIS A 126 1.17 4.20 -2.54
N LEU A 127 2.32 4.19 -3.22
CA LEU A 127 3.33 3.15 -3.14
C LEU A 127 4.58 3.77 -2.52
N SER A 128 4.99 3.33 -1.34
CA SER A 128 6.18 3.85 -0.66
C SER A 128 7.46 3.41 -1.39
N LEU A 129 8.41 4.34 -1.54
CA LEU A 129 9.74 4.10 -2.09
C LEU A 129 10.83 4.22 -1.02
N ALA A 130 10.68 5.13 -0.04
CA ALA A 130 11.52 5.28 1.13
C ALA A 130 10.65 5.65 2.32
N LEU A 131 10.92 5.08 3.48
CA LEU A 131 10.06 5.13 4.65
C LEU A 131 10.90 5.01 5.92
N HIS A 132 10.76 5.97 6.84
CA HIS A 132 11.38 6.05 8.17
C HIS A 132 12.87 6.37 8.24
N ASP A 133 13.69 5.98 7.28
CA ASP A 133 15.15 6.16 7.22
C ASP A 133 15.60 7.36 6.38
N THR A 134 14.68 8.02 5.68
CA THR A 134 14.99 9.26 4.97
C THR A 134 15.14 10.42 5.97
N THR A 135 16.19 11.22 5.80
CA THR A 135 16.37 12.46 6.57
C THR A 135 16.07 13.68 5.71
N PRO A 136 15.82 14.86 6.31
CA PRO A 136 15.64 16.10 5.55
C PRO A 136 16.83 16.42 4.63
N ASP A 137 18.06 16.13 5.06
CA ASP A 137 19.27 16.36 4.27
C ASP A 137 19.38 15.44 3.05
N LEU A 138 18.90 14.20 3.17
CA LEU A 138 18.86 13.24 2.06
C LEU A 138 17.74 13.50 1.08
N LEU A 139 16.68 14.21 1.47
CA LEU A 139 15.49 14.39 0.63
C LEU A 139 15.83 15.00 -0.74
N GLY A 140 16.62 16.08 -0.77
CA GLY A 140 17.02 16.75 -2.00
C GLY A 140 17.84 15.84 -2.95
N PRO A 141 18.91 15.21 -2.47
CA PRO A 141 19.69 14.24 -3.26
C PRO A 141 18.86 13.07 -3.79
N VAL A 142 17.98 12.49 -2.96
CA VAL A 142 17.12 11.36 -3.35
C VAL A 142 16.11 11.79 -4.43
N LEU A 143 15.44 12.92 -4.26
CA LEU A 143 14.49 13.43 -5.27
C LEU A 143 15.17 13.74 -6.60
N ARG A 144 16.39 14.33 -6.58
CA ARG A 144 17.17 14.52 -7.82
C ARG A 144 17.49 13.20 -8.51
N HIS A 145 17.83 12.16 -7.76
CA HIS A 145 18.07 10.83 -8.30
C HIS A 145 16.79 10.24 -8.92
N LEU A 146 15.69 10.30 -8.20
CA LEU A 146 14.40 9.77 -8.66
C LEU A 146 13.81 10.55 -9.84
N ASN A 147 14.17 11.81 -10.04
CA ASN A 147 13.65 12.66 -11.13
C ASN A 147 14.03 12.16 -12.55
N HIS A 148 14.90 11.19 -12.67
CA HIS A 148 15.25 10.55 -13.93
C HIS A 148 14.33 9.37 -14.31
N GLU A 149 13.41 8.99 -13.40
CA GLU A 149 12.46 7.91 -13.59
C GLU A 149 11.08 8.42 -14.03
N THR A 150 10.31 7.54 -14.64
CA THR A 150 8.89 7.81 -14.94
C THR A 150 7.99 7.01 -14.00
N TYR A 151 6.97 7.66 -13.45
CA TYR A 151 6.06 7.08 -12.46
C TYR A 151 4.64 6.90 -12.96
N ASN A 152 4.40 7.05 -14.26
CA ASN A 152 3.11 6.83 -14.89
C ASN A 152 2.89 5.33 -15.16
N LEU A 153 2.54 4.59 -14.10
CA LEU A 153 2.30 3.16 -14.18
C LEU A 153 0.81 2.87 -14.35
N ARG A 154 0.51 1.85 -15.14
CA ARG A 154 -0.81 1.21 -15.12
C ARG A 154 -0.72 0.01 -14.16
N LEU A 155 -1.39 0.14 -13.03
CA LEU A 155 -1.58 -0.93 -12.07
C LEU A 155 -2.80 -1.76 -12.47
N ASN A 156 -2.84 -3.01 -12.03
CA ASN A 156 -4.04 -3.84 -12.09
C ASN A 156 -4.41 -4.21 -10.65
N ILE A 157 -5.49 -3.63 -10.15
CA ILE A 157 -6.03 -3.96 -8.83
C ILE A 157 -6.88 -5.22 -9.02
N ASN A 158 -6.32 -6.35 -8.62
CA ASN A 158 -6.94 -7.67 -8.82
C ASN A 158 -6.95 -8.53 -7.55
N ASN A 159 -6.55 -7.97 -6.41
CA ASN A 159 -6.53 -8.71 -5.15
C ASN A 159 -6.73 -7.79 -3.95
N LEU A 160 -7.20 -8.38 -2.83
CA LEU A 160 -7.03 -7.87 -1.49
C LEU A 160 -6.07 -8.79 -0.74
N ALA A 161 -5.21 -8.22 0.09
CA ALA A 161 -4.27 -8.98 0.92
C ALA A 161 -4.24 -8.44 2.34
N ILE A 162 -3.88 -9.29 3.28
CA ILE A 162 -3.57 -8.93 4.66
C ILE A 162 -2.08 -9.09 4.84
N LEU A 163 -1.41 -8.01 5.17
CA LEU A 163 -0.03 -8.02 5.66
C LEU A 163 -0.07 -7.90 7.18
N GLU A 164 0.62 -8.78 7.86
CA GLU A 164 0.69 -8.83 9.32
C GLU A 164 2.12 -8.59 9.79
N GLN A 165 2.26 -7.75 10.80
CA GLN A 165 3.55 -7.50 11.42
C GLN A 165 3.99 -8.73 12.23
N GLN A 166 5.13 -9.29 11.87
CA GLN A 166 5.80 -10.41 12.53
C GLN A 166 7.24 -9.99 12.84
N GLY A 167 7.49 -9.57 14.09
CA GLY A 167 8.73 -8.90 14.44
C GLY A 167 8.87 -7.59 13.68
N ASP A 168 9.98 -7.40 12.99
CA ASP A 168 10.27 -6.19 12.20
C ASP A 168 9.74 -6.27 10.75
N LEU A 169 9.15 -7.39 10.34
CA LEU A 169 8.67 -7.60 8.98
C LEU A 169 7.14 -7.60 8.89
N PHE A 170 6.63 -7.09 7.76
CA PHE A 170 5.24 -7.29 7.36
C PHE A 170 5.15 -8.39 6.31
N VAL A 171 4.51 -9.49 6.67
CA VAL A 171 4.36 -10.67 5.80
C VAL A 171 2.92 -10.84 5.33
N CYS A 172 2.74 -11.33 4.10
CA CYS A 172 1.42 -11.61 3.56
C CYS A 172 0.86 -12.90 4.17
N VAL A 173 -0.16 -12.78 5.03
CA VAL A 173 -0.81 -13.90 5.70
C VAL A 173 -2.12 -14.34 5.04
N ALA A 174 -2.66 -13.54 4.13
CA ALA A 174 -3.83 -13.91 3.32
C ALA A 174 -3.87 -13.06 2.04
N LYS A 175 -4.36 -13.67 0.95
CA LYS A 175 -4.60 -13.00 -0.33
C LYS A 175 -5.91 -13.52 -0.93
N PHE A 176 -6.74 -12.62 -1.44
CA PHE A 176 -8.03 -12.90 -2.06
C PHE A 176 -8.07 -12.25 -3.44
N GLU A 177 -8.22 -13.03 -4.49
CA GLU A 177 -8.36 -12.50 -5.85
C GLU A 177 -9.71 -11.80 -6.04
N LEU A 178 -9.73 -10.67 -6.74
CA LEU A 178 -10.97 -10.00 -7.12
C LEU A 178 -11.60 -10.78 -8.28
N THR A 179 -12.79 -11.33 -8.06
CA THR A 179 -13.47 -12.22 -9.03
C THR A 179 -14.88 -11.77 -9.38
N GLY A 180 -15.32 -10.60 -8.91
CA GLY A 180 -16.62 -10.04 -9.26
C GLY A 180 -16.74 -9.81 -10.78
N LYS A 181 -17.97 -9.85 -11.28
CA LYS A 181 -18.31 -9.55 -12.67
C LYS A 181 -18.76 -8.08 -12.78
N ARG A 182 -18.43 -7.45 -13.89
CA ARG A 182 -18.94 -6.13 -14.27
C ARG A 182 -20.37 -6.25 -14.81
#